data_97f59a26f6e6ad1da5db16773dc88d89
#
_entry.id   97f59a26f6e6ad1da5db16773dc88d89
#
_cell.length_a   1.000
_cell.length_b   1.000
_cell.length_c   1.000
_cell.angle_alpha   90.00
_cell.angle_beta   90.00
_cell.angle_gamma   90.00
#
_symmetry.space_group_name_H-M   'P 1'
#
loop_
_entity.id
_entity.type
_entity.pdbx_description
1 polymer ?
#
loop_
_entity_poly.entity_id
_entity_poly.type
_entity_poly.pdbx_seq_one_letter_code
_entity_poly.pdbx_strand_id
1 'polypeptide(L)'
;MSINLTILGCHSATPRANAFPTAQYLEINNSHFLIDCGEGTQRQMRKYRVGFSKINHIFISHLHGDHFYGLVGLLSTYGILSREKELHVYGPKGIKEVTLLQLKVSQSHAKYPIIFHELTSKESELILEDDKVTVRTIPLNHRVYTNGYLFTEKEKPRKLHIDNINNYQEIDKADYNNIKAGRNITLSTGEIILNSELTLPPVKPLSFAFCSDTVYKPDIIPIINNVDLLYHEALRQSWF
;
A
#
# COMPACT_ATOMS: atom_id res chain seq x y z
N MET A 1 -7.61 -4.95 -13.65
CA MET A 1 -6.70 -4.45 -12.61
C MET A 1 -7.14 -3.06 -12.28
N SER A 2 -7.21 -2.71 -11.02
CA SER A 2 -7.63 -1.36 -10.60
C SER A 2 -6.88 -1.00 -9.32
N ILE A 3 -6.44 0.24 -9.24
CA ILE A 3 -6.15 0.88 -7.98
C ILE A 3 -7.46 1.53 -7.53
N ASN A 4 -7.92 1.18 -6.33
CA ASN A 4 -9.07 1.81 -5.71
C ASN A 4 -8.59 2.58 -4.48
N LEU A 5 -8.70 3.89 -4.53
CA LEU A 5 -8.37 4.77 -3.42
C LEU A 5 -9.65 5.33 -2.81
N THR A 6 -9.87 5.06 -1.52
CA THR A 6 -10.95 5.68 -0.75
C THR A 6 -10.35 6.67 0.23
N ILE A 7 -10.60 7.96 0.03
CA ILE A 7 -10.18 9.00 0.96
C ILE A 7 -11.16 8.99 2.13
N LEU A 8 -10.70 8.49 3.29
CA LEU A 8 -11.46 8.44 4.53
C LEU A 8 -11.42 9.80 5.24
N GLY A 9 -10.31 10.52 5.10
CA GLY A 9 -10.12 11.87 5.57
C GLY A 9 -8.91 12.50 4.89
N CYS A 10 -8.94 13.82 4.74
CA CYS A 10 -7.87 14.61 4.11
C CYS A 10 -7.81 16.03 4.70
N HIS A 11 -8.26 16.19 5.93
CA HIS A 11 -8.29 17.49 6.60
C HIS A 11 -7.13 17.61 7.59
N SER A 12 -6.64 18.83 7.77
CA SER A 12 -5.58 19.14 8.72
C SER A 12 -6.03 19.02 10.18
N ALA A 13 -5.11 19.19 11.10
CA ALA A 13 -5.30 19.04 12.55
C ALA A 13 -6.46 19.88 13.15
N THR A 14 -6.83 21.01 12.54
CA THR A 14 -7.92 21.83 13.08
C THR A 14 -9.28 21.19 12.82
N PRO A 15 -10.02 20.78 13.86
CA PRO A 15 -11.28 20.09 13.69
C PRO A 15 -12.34 20.92 12.95
N ARG A 16 -13.10 20.25 12.09
CA ARG A 16 -14.32 20.80 11.46
C ARG A 16 -15.44 19.78 11.52
N ALA A 17 -16.67 20.24 11.62
CA ALA A 17 -17.85 19.40 11.89
C ALA A 17 -18.02 18.21 10.92
N ASN A 18 -17.70 18.37 9.65
CA ASN A 18 -17.92 17.35 8.61
C ASN A 18 -16.61 16.97 7.88
N ALA A 19 -15.45 17.24 8.47
CA ALA A 19 -14.17 16.89 7.93
C ALA A 19 -13.43 15.95 8.89
N PHE A 20 -12.61 15.06 8.34
CA PHE A 20 -11.86 14.08 9.09
C PHE A 20 -10.37 14.22 8.77
N PRO A 21 -9.50 14.09 9.77
CA PRO A 21 -8.05 14.08 9.59
C PRO A 21 -7.60 12.99 8.62
N THR A 22 -6.35 13.08 8.21
CA THR A 22 -5.79 12.26 7.14
C THR A 22 -5.91 10.77 7.42
N ALA A 23 -6.57 10.07 6.51
CA ALA A 23 -6.62 8.62 6.44
C ALA A 23 -7.06 8.19 5.04
N GLN A 24 -6.36 7.23 4.45
CA GLN A 24 -6.69 6.70 3.13
C GLN A 24 -6.69 5.17 3.14
N TYR A 25 -7.66 4.58 2.48
CA TYR A 25 -7.72 3.16 2.23
C TYR A 25 -7.39 2.89 0.77
N LEU A 26 -6.33 2.13 0.57
CA LEU A 26 -5.85 1.72 -0.74
C LEU A 26 -6.11 0.23 -0.95
N GLU A 27 -6.74 -0.08 -2.08
CA GLU A 27 -6.83 -1.43 -2.62
C GLU A 27 -6.07 -1.49 -3.94
N ILE A 28 -5.06 -2.34 -4.00
CA ILE A 28 -4.22 -2.55 -5.18
C ILE A 28 -3.94 -4.04 -5.31
N ASN A 29 -4.27 -4.64 -6.44
CA ASN A 29 -4.08 -6.06 -6.73
C ASN A 29 -4.62 -7.02 -5.62
N ASN A 30 -5.79 -6.70 -5.05
CA ASN A 30 -6.42 -7.38 -3.90
C ASN A 30 -5.58 -7.34 -2.59
N SER A 31 -4.56 -6.52 -2.51
CA SER A 31 -3.90 -6.14 -1.27
C SER A 31 -4.54 -4.87 -0.72
N HIS A 32 -4.71 -4.79 0.59
CA HIS A 32 -5.48 -3.74 1.26
C HIS A 32 -4.62 -3.04 2.30
N PHE A 33 -4.48 -1.74 2.16
CA PHE A 33 -3.61 -0.91 2.97
C PHE A 33 -4.37 0.24 3.60
N LEU A 34 -4.00 0.62 4.82
CA LEU A 34 -4.40 1.88 5.42
C LEU A 34 -3.18 2.80 5.45
N ILE A 35 -3.34 4.03 4.98
CA ILE A 35 -2.30 5.05 4.97
C ILE A 35 -2.79 6.20 5.82
N ASP A 36 -2.06 6.49 6.88
CA ASP A 36 -2.43 7.32 8.01
C ASP A 36 -3.72 6.85 8.71
N CYS A 37 -3.88 7.27 9.94
CA CYS A 37 -5.00 6.88 10.78
C CYS A 37 -5.32 8.01 11.76
N GLY A 38 -5.79 9.12 11.22
CA GLY A 38 -6.24 10.25 12.01
C GLY A 38 -7.50 9.95 12.82
N GLU A 39 -7.91 10.87 13.67
CA GLU A 39 -9.09 10.71 14.51
C GLU A 39 -10.35 10.48 13.67
N GLY A 40 -11.19 9.53 14.08
CA GLY A 40 -12.45 9.20 13.41
C GLY A 40 -12.32 8.27 12.20
N THR A 41 -11.12 7.80 11.86
CA THR A 41 -10.87 6.85 10.74
C THR A 41 -11.81 5.65 10.79
N GLN A 42 -12.05 5.06 11.97
CA GLN A 42 -12.97 3.91 12.13
C GLN A 42 -14.40 4.22 11.70
N ARG A 43 -14.90 5.43 12.01
CA ARG A 43 -16.24 5.86 11.59
C ARG A 43 -16.32 5.96 10.08
N GLN A 44 -15.29 6.53 9.47
CA GLN A 44 -15.19 6.65 8.02
C GLN A 44 -15.09 5.28 7.35
N MET A 45 -14.29 4.36 7.89
CA MET A 45 -14.24 2.97 7.42
C MET A 45 -15.64 2.33 7.41
N ARG A 46 -16.43 2.52 8.48
CA ARG A 46 -17.82 2.03 8.54
C ARG A 46 -18.72 2.71 7.51
N LYS A 47 -18.61 4.03 7.38
CA LYS A 47 -19.39 4.83 6.41
C LYS A 47 -19.13 4.38 4.98
N TYR A 48 -17.88 4.16 4.62
CA TYR A 48 -17.47 3.74 3.28
C TYR A 48 -17.40 2.22 3.09
N ARG A 49 -17.89 1.44 4.08
CA ARG A 49 -17.96 -0.04 4.03
C ARG A 49 -16.60 -0.71 3.81
N VAL A 50 -15.53 -0.10 4.30
CA VAL A 50 -14.20 -0.70 4.29
C VAL A 50 -14.15 -1.86 5.28
N GLY A 51 -13.74 -3.03 4.81
CA GLY A 51 -13.64 -4.24 5.64
C GLY A 51 -12.43 -4.18 6.57
N PHE A 52 -12.67 -4.13 7.89
CA PHE A 52 -11.60 -4.09 8.89
C PHE A 52 -10.63 -5.28 8.78
N SER A 53 -11.16 -6.49 8.57
CA SER A 53 -10.36 -7.72 8.50
C SER A 53 -9.45 -7.83 7.27
N LYS A 54 -9.67 -7.03 6.25
CA LYS A 54 -8.87 -7.04 5.02
C LYS A 54 -7.53 -6.33 5.17
N ILE A 55 -7.43 -5.35 6.08
CA ILE A 55 -6.22 -4.54 6.28
C ILE A 55 -5.25 -5.31 7.16
N ASN A 56 -4.07 -5.62 6.63
CA ASN A 56 -2.98 -6.25 7.36
C ASN A 56 -1.76 -5.33 7.50
N HIS A 57 -1.73 -4.21 6.79
CA HIS A 57 -0.62 -3.26 6.79
C HIS A 57 -1.16 -1.84 6.94
N ILE A 58 -0.62 -1.12 7.92
CA ILE A 58 -0.92 0.30 8.19
C ILE A 58 0.38 1.09 8.07
N PHE A 59 0.34 2.17 7.31
CA PHE A 59 1.49 3.04 7.06
C PHE A 59 1.21 4.41 7.65
N ILE A 60 2.00 4.83 8.62
CA ILE A 60 1.89 6.14 9.28
C ILE A 60 3.00 7.03 8.76
N SER A 61 2.63 8.15 8.14
CA SER A 61 3.57 9.07 7.53
C SER A 61 4.45 9.78 8.56
N HIS A 62 3.85 10.27 9.63
CA HIS A 62 4.53 10.94 10.74
C HIS A 62 3.66 10.99 12.01
N LEU A 63 4.23 11.46 13.13
CA LEU A 63 3.59 11.40 14.44
C LEU A 63 2.87 12.71 14.85
N HIS A 64 2.34 13.50 13.90
CA HIS A 64 1.33 14.51 14.25
C HIS A 64 -0.02 13.85 14.46
N GLY A 65 -0.82 14.39 15.38
CA GLY A 65 -2.04 13.73 15.85
C GLY A 65 -3.07 13.45 14.76
N ASP A 66 -3.21 14.36 13.81
CA ASP A 66 -4.11 14.23 12.65
C ASP A 66 -3.72 13.10 11.69
N HIS A 67 -2.56 12.48 11.86
CA HIS A 67 -2.12 11.34 11.07
C HIS A 67 -2.14 10.01 11.82
N PHE A 68 -2.18 9.98 13.17
CA PHE A 68 -2.12 8.70 13.88
C PHE A 68 -2.97 8.57 15.15
N TYR A 69 -3.64 9.61 15.67
CA TYR A 69 -4.42 9.49 16.91
C TYR A 69 -5.60 8.52 16.83
N GLY A 70 -6.06 8.16 15.65
CA GLY A 70 -7.06 7.11 15.45
C GLY A 70 -6.52 5.70 15.58
N LEU A 71 -5.17 5.50 15.54
CA LEU A 71 -4.54 4.19 15.46
C LEU A 71 -4.87 3.32 16.68
N VAL A 72 -4.69 3.83 17.90
CA VAL A 72 -4.93 3.05 19.12
C VAL A 72 -6.38 2.59 19.23
N GLY A 73 -7.33 3.45 18.83
CA GLY A 73 -8.75 3.09 18.77
C GLY A 73 -9.02 2.00 17.73
N LEU A 74 -8.40 2.06 16.56
CA LEU A 74 -8.50 1.03 15.53
C LEU A 74 -7.93 -0.31 16.01
N LEU A 75 -6.76 -0.31 16.64
CA LEU A 75 -6.14 -1.51 17.21
C LEU A 75 -7.03 -2.16 18.30
N SER A 76 -7.64 -1.36 19.16
CA SER A 76 -8.60 -1.84 20.16
C SER A 76 -9.84 -2.45 19.51
N THR A 77 -10.35 -1.83 18.44
CA THR A 77 -11.50 -2.36 17.66
C THR A 77 -11.16 -3.71 17.00
N TYR A 78 -9.96 -3.89 16.48
CA TYR A 78 -9.51 -5.18 15.96
C TYR A 78 -9.53 -6.26 17.04
N GLY A 79 -9.14 -5.95 18.29
CA GLY A 79 -9.23 -6.87 19.41
C GLY A 79 -10.68 -7.24 19.74
N ILE A 80 -11.60 -6.27 19.75
CA ILE A 80 -13.04 -6.50 19.98
C ILE A 80 -13.66 -7.36 18.87
N LEU A 81 -13.19 -7.19 17.62
CA LEU A 81 -13.64 -7.97 16.47
C LEU A 81 -12.94 -9.33 16.36
N SER A 82 -12.23 -9.76 17.42
CA SER A 82 -11.56 -11.05 17.51
C SER A 82 -10.58 -11.31 16.36
N ARG A 83 -9.79 -10.28 16.00
CA ARG A 83 -8.71 -10.46 15.03
C ARG A 83 -7.68 -11.45 15.57
N GLU A 84 -7.28 -12.39 14.74
CA GLU A 84 -6.21 -13.37 15.02
C GLU A 84 -4.97 -13.12 14.15
N LYS A 85 -5.19 -12.62 12.92
CA LYS A 85 -4.11 -12.34 11.97
C LYS A 85 -3.20 -11.23 12.48
N GLU A 86 -1.92 -11.39 12.23
CA GLU A 86 -0.94 -10.33 12.49
C GLU A 86 -1.27 -9.04 11.74
N LEU A 87 -0.87 -7.93 12.34
CA LEU A 87 -1.01 -6.59 11.79
C LEU A 87 0.34 -5.91 11.79
N HIS A 88 0.78 -5.45 10.63
CA HIS A 88 2.01 -4.71 10.46
C HIS A 88 1.74 -3.21 10.50
N VAL A 89 2.47 -2.48 11.33
CA VAL A 89 2.42 -1.02 11.45
C VAL A 89 3.78 -0.44 11.10
N TYR A 90 3.83 0.30 10.01
CA TYR A 90 5.02 1.00 9.54
C TYR A 90 4.89 2.48 9.93
N GLY A 91 5.95 3.07 10.45
CA GLY A 91 5.91 4.48 10.82
C GLY A 91 7.22 4.97 11.42
N PRO A 92 7.31 6.25 11.79
CA PRO A 92 8.50 6.82 12.40
C PRO A 92 8.88 6.13 13.71
N LYS A 93 10.16 6.23 14.07
CA LYS A 93 10.63 5.84 15.40
C LYS A 93 9.78 6.50 16.50
N GLY A 94 9.38 5.70 17.50
CA GLY A 94 8.47 6.10 18.57
C GLY A 94 7.02 5.66 18.38
N ILE A 95 6.62 5.23 17.17
CA ILE A 95 5.24 4.74 16.92
C ILE A 95 4.89 3.54 17.79
N LYS A 96 5.84 2.62 17.97
CA LYS A 96 5.70 1.44 18.84
C LYS A 96 5.50 1.87 20.28
N GLU A 97 6.40 2.71 20.79
CA GLU A 97 6.38 3.15 22.18
C GLU A 97 5.07 3.85 22.54
N VAL A 98 4.68 4.87 21.78
CA VAL A 98 3.46 5.64 22.05
C VAL A 98 2.19 4.78 21.97
N THR A 99 2.13 3.88 20.99
CA THR A 99 0.97 3.00 20.79
C THR A 99 0.87 1.97 21.94
N LEU A 100 1.97 1.31 22.28
CA LEU A 100 1.96 0.32 23.36
C LEU A 100 1.73 0.96 24.73
N LEU A 101 2.22 2.18 24.97
CA LEU A 101 1.94 2.92 26.19
C LEU A 101 0.45 3.20 26.33
N GLN A 102 -0.21 3.69 25.27
CA GLN A 102 -1.64 3.96 25.29
C GLN A 102 -2.46 2.69 25.55
N LEU A 103 -2.14 1.58 24.86
CA LEU A 103 -2.81 0.29 25.08
C LEU A 103 -2.60 -0.22 26.51
N LYS A 104 -1.37 -0.11 27.05
CA LYS A 104 -1.03 -0.52 28.43
C LYS A 104 -1.81 0.28 29.47
N VAL A 105 -1.79 1.61 29.38
CA VAL A 105 -2.45 2.50 30.35
C VAL A 105 -3.96 2.35 30.30
N SER A 106 -4.56 2.15 29.13
CA SER A 106 -5.99 1.87 28.97
C SER A 106 -6.39 0.43 29.28
N GLN A 107 -5.44 -0.42 29.70
CA GLN A 107 -5.67 -1.86 29.93
C GLN A 107 -6.29 -2.58 28.72
N SER A 108 -6.05 -2.05 27.53
CA SER A 108 -6.49 -2.65 26.26
C SER A 108 -5.43 -3.63 25.77
N HIS A 109 -5.78 -4.90 25.67
CA HIS A 109 -4.86 -5.93 25.21
C HIS A 109 -5.21 -6.38 23.80
N ALA A 110 -4.28 -6.21 22.87
CA ALA A 110 -4.39 -6.83 21.57
C ALA A 110 -4.15 -8.35 21.71
N LYS A 111 -5.15 -9.17 21.38
CA LYS A 111 -5.05 -10.64 21.40
C LYS A 111 -4.45 -11.21 20.11
N TYR A 112 -3.93 -10.36 19.25
CA TYR A 112 -3.32 -10.70 17.97
C TYR A 112 -1.94 -10.04 17.88
N PRO A 113 -1.00 -10.59 17.08
CA PRO A 113 0.32 -10.01 16.93
C PRO A 113 0.27 -8.64 16.23
N ILE A 114 0.94 -7.64 16.82
CA ILE A 114 1.19 -6.34 16.19
C ILE A 114 2.69 -6.22 15.97
N ILE A 115 3.09 -6.13 14.71
CA ILE A 115 4.49 -6.02 14.29
C ILE A 115 4.75 -4.57 13.90
N PHE A 116 5.62 -3.90 14.64
CA PHE A 116 6.01 -2.52 14.35
C PHE A 116 7.31 -2.48 13.55
N HIS A 117 7.28 -1.71 12.46
CA HIS A 117 8.42 -1.42 11.59
C HIS A 117 8.74 0.07 11.73
N GLU A 118 9.69 0.39 12.61
CA GLU A 118 10.09 1.78 12.86
C GLU A 118 11.10 2.25 11.81
N LEU A 119 10.71 3.28 11.08
CA LEU A 119 11.48 3.86 9.97
C LEU A 119 12.34 5.02 10.47
N THR A 120 13.59 5.08 10.02
CA THR A 120 14.55 6.11 10.42
C THR A 120 15.40 6.63 9.27
N SER A 121 15.38 5.94 8.12
CA SER A 121 16.19 6.31 6.96
C SER A 121 15.69 7.60 6.32
N LYS A 122 16.63 8.38 5.84
CA LYS A 122 16.35 9.57 5.00
C LYS A 122 16.42 9.29 3.51
N GLU A 123 16.69 8.04 3.15
CA GLU A 123 16.71 7.54 1.78
C GLU A 123 15.45 6.71 1.49
N SER A 124 15.11 6.56 0.22
CA SER A 124 14.00 5.72 -0.21
C SER A 124 14.35 4.24 -0.01
N GLU A 125 13.61 3.56 0.85
CA GLU A 125 13.81 2.15 1.19
C GLU A 125 12.64 1.29 0.75
N LEU A 126 12.93 0.05 0.34
CA LEU A 126 11.92 -0.99 0.17
C LEU A 126 11.55 -1.52 1.56
N ILE A 127 10.31 -1.29 2.00
CA ILE A 127 9.87 -1.63 3.35
C ILE A 127 8.84 -2.78 3.38
N LEU A 128 8.23 -3.08 2.25
CA LEU A 128 7.35 -4.24 2.07
C LEU A 128 7.52 -4.78 0.65
N GLU A 129 7.62 -6.09 0.56
CA GLU A 129 7.57 -6.82 -0.69
C GLU A 129 6.84 -8.15 -0.48
N ASP A 130 5.77 -8.36 -1.22
CA ASP A 130 5.06 -9.63 -1.30
C ASP A 130 5.00 -10.14 -2.77
N ASP A 131 4.17 -11.11 -3.05
CA ASP A 131 3.98 -11.68 -4.39
C ASP A 131 3.21 -10.75 -5.35
N LYS A 132 2.63 -9.65 -4.87
CA LYS A 132 1.71 -8.77 -5.60
C LYS A 132 2.14 -7.33 -5.67
N VAL A 133 2.74 -6.81 -4.59
CA VAL A 133 2.99 -5.37 -4.39
C VAL A 133 4.34 -5.16 -3.73
N THR A 134 5.01 -4.08 -4.11
CA THR A 134 6.13 -3.53 -3.35
C THR A 134 5.73 -2.18 -2.77
N VAL A 135 6.27 -1.85 -1.58
CA VAL A 135 6.11 -0.52 -0.97
C VAL A 135 7.46 0.05 -0.62
N ARG A 136 7.72 1.27 -1.11
CA ARG A 136 8.92 2.04 -0.80
C ARG A 136 8.56 3.31 -0.05
N THR A 137 9.49 3.80 0.77
CA THR A 137 9.37 5.13 1.38
C THR A 137 9.68 6.23 0.37
N ILE A 138 9.01 7.37 0.53
CA ILE A 138 9.30 8.63 -0.15
C ILE A 138 9.71 9.62 0.95
N PRO A 139 11.02 9.89 1.16
CA PRO A 139 11.46 10.79 2.22
C PRO A 139 10.97 12.21 1.97
N LEU A 140 10.20 12.77 2.90
CA LEU A 140 9.61 14.11 2.82
C LEU A 140 10.35 15.08 3.72
N ASN A 141 10.11 16.40 3.51
CA ASN A 141 10.72 17.47 4.30
C ASN A 141 9.66 18.17 5.15
N HIS A 142 9.60 17.81 6.41
CA HIS A 142 8.70 18.40 7.40
C HIS A 142 9.45 18.61 8.71
N ARG A 143 8.87 19.35 9.67
CA ARG A 143 9.51 19.64 10.99
C ARG A 143 9.79 18.39 11.83
N VAL A 144 9.08 17.28 11.57
CA VAL A 144 9.32 15.98 12.17
C VAL A 144 9.66 14.98 11.07
N TYR A 145 10.24 13.84 11.43
CA TYR A 145 10.51 12.77 10.47
C TYR A 145 9.23 12.34 9.78
N THR A 146 9.20 12.45 8.46
CA THR A 146 8.02 12.21 7.64
C THR A 146 8.38 11.46 6.37
N ASN A 147 7.58 10.44 6.05
CA ASN A 147 7.63 9.73 4.78
C ASN A 147 6.28 9.79 4.06
N GLY A 148 6.33 9.84 2.74
CA GLY A 148 5.30 9.30 1.88
C GLY A 148 5.58 7.83 1.57
N TYR A 149 4.71 7.22 0.74
CA TYR A 149 4.79 5.81 0.38
C TYR A 149 4.46 5.62 -1.10
N LEU A 150 5.31 4.85 -1.77
CA LEU A 150 5.12 4.43 -3.16
C LEU A 150 4.72 2.96 -3.19
N PHE A 151 3.51 2.68 -3.63
CA PHE A 151 2.96 1.34 -3.85
C PHE A 151 3.07 1.01 -5.34
N THR A 152 3.65 -0.14 -5.67
CA THR A 152 3.80 -0.58 -7.05
C THR A 152 3.36 -2.03 -7.18
N GLU A 153 2.46 -2.33 -8.12
CA GLU A 153 2.12 -3.71 -8.46
C GLU A 153 3.34 -4.43 -9.02
N LYS A 154 3.51 -5.70 -8.67
CA LYS A 154 4.44 -6.58 -9.36
C LYS A 154 3.88 -7.02 -10.71
N GLU A 155 4.76 -7.24 -11.66
CA GLU A 155 4.37 -7.80 -12.95
C GLU A 155 3.66 -9.13 -12.75
N LYS A 156 2.55 -9.29 -13.46
CA LYS A 156 1.81 -10.57 -13.48
C LYS A 156 2.37 -11.46 -14.58
N PRO A 157 2.30 -12.77 -14.39
CA PRO A 157 2.60 -13.71 -15.47
C PRO A 157 1.81 -13.34 -16.72
N ARG A 158 2.43 -13.52 -17.89
CA ARG A 158 1.79 -13.28 -19.19
C ARG A 158 0.50 -14.10 -19.31
N LYS A 159 -0.49 -13.56 -19.98
CA LYS A 159 -1.73 -14.29 -20.28
C LYS A 159 -1.53 -15.16 -21.51
N LEU A 160 -1.99 -16.41 -21.43
CA LEU A 160 -1.95 -17.31 -22.59
C LEU A 160 -2.90 -16.82 -23.68
N HIS A 161 -2.44 -16.90 -24.93
CA HIS A 161 -3.29 -16.74 -26.12
C HIS A 161 -3.80 -18.13 -26.53
N ILE A 162 -4.89 -18.56 -25.89
CA ILE A 162 -5.38 -19.94 -26.01
C ILE A 162 -5.68 -20.32 -27.46
N ASP A 163 -6.27 -19.41 -28.23
CA ASP A 163 -6.62 -19.68 -29.64
C ASP A 163 -5.34 -19.99 -30.47
N ASN A 164 -4.24 -19.26 -30.22
CA ASN A 164 -2.99 -19.53 -30.91
C ASN A 164 -2.34 -20.83 -30.41
N ILE A 165 -2.37 -21.08 -29.11
CA ILE A 165 -1.82 -22.33 -28.53
C ILE A 165 -2.52 -23.55 -29.12
N ASN A 166 -3.82 -23.50 -29.33
CA ASN A 166 -4.61 -24.61 -29.89
C ASN A 166 -4.20 -24.99 -31.33
N ASN A 167 -3.46 -24.11 -32.03
CA ASN A 167 -2.91 -24.45 -33.35
C ASN A 167 -1.73 -25.44 -33.27
N TYR A 168 -1.16 -25.61 -32.08
CA TYR A 168 0.01 -26.48 -31.83
C TYR A 168 -0.39 -27.66 -30.96
N GLN A 169 -0.67 -28.82 -31.58
CA GLN A 169 -1.15 -30.01 -30.85
C GLN A 169 -0.15 -30.58 -29.84
N GLU A 170 1.13 -30.25 -29.98
CA GLU A 170 2.21 -30.69 -29.07
C GLU A 170 2.29 -29.87 -27.79
N ILE A 171 1.67 -28.67 -27.75
CA ILE A 171 1.67 -27.82 -26.55
C ILE A 171 0.54 -28.25 -25.62
N ASP A 172 0.88 -28.72 -24.45
CA ASP A 172 -0.08 -29.15 -23.45
C ASP A 172 -0.13 -28.22 -22.21
N LYS A 173 -0.96 -28.60 -21.24
CA LYS A 173 -1.11 -27.81 -20.01
C LYS A 173 0.15 -27.78 -19.14
N ALA A 174 1.07 -28.73 -19.29
CA ALA A 174 2.34 -28.74 -18.55
C ALA A 174 3.24 -27.60 -18.98
N ASP A 175 3.14 -27.17 -20.26
CA ASP A 175 3.93 -26.08 -20.80
C ASP A 175 3.45 -24.68 -20.38
N TYR A 176 2.19 -24.56 -19.93
CA TYR A 176 1.55 -23.28 -19.67
C TYR A 176 2.31 -22.42 -18.67
N ASN A 177 2.92 -22.99 -17.64
CA ASN A 177 3.70 -22.24 -16.68
C ASN A 177 4.99 -21.67 -17.29
N ASN A 178 5.64 -22.44 -18.17
CA ASN A 178 6.82 -21.99 -18.90
C ASN A 178 6.47 -20.86 -19.88
N ILE A 179 5.35 -21.01 -20.59
CA ILE A 179 4.87 -19.99 -21.55
C ILE A 179 4.49 -18.71 -20.77
N LYS A 180 3.78 -18.80 -19.66
CA LYS A 180 3.46 -17.64 -18.78
C LYS A 180 4.70 -16.96 -18.22
N ALA A 181 5.80 -17.70 -18.02
CA ALA A 181 7.09 -17.19 -17.58
C ALA A 181 7.92 -16.53 -18.70
N GLY A 182 7.38 -16.44 -19.92
CA GLY A 182 8.04 -15.79 -21.05
C GLY A 182 8.94 -16.71 -21.89
N ARG A 183 8.90 -18.02 -21.67
CA ARG A 183 9.74 -18.99 -22.43
C ARG A 183 9.12 -19.33 -23.77
N ASN A 184 9.98 -19.48 -24.79
CA ASN A 184 9.61 -20.06 -26.08
C ASN A 184 9.40 -21.55 -25.94
N ILE A 185 8.66 -22.17 -26.87
CA ILE A 185 8.46 -23.61 -26.96
C ILE A 185 9.19 -24.13 -28.19
N THR A 186 9.86 -25.26 -28.05
CA THR A 186 10.47 -25.99 -29.20
C THR A 186 9.64 -27.24 -29.45
N LEU A 187 9.10 -27.37 -30.66
CA LEU A 187 8.33 -28.54 -31.11
C LEU A 187 9.26 -29.73 -31.39
N SER A 188 8.70 -30.92 -31.51
CA SER A 188 9.43 -32.15 -31.85
C SER A 188 10.16 -32.07 -33.23
N THR A 189 9.66 -31.23 -34.11
CA THR A 189 10.28 -30.90 -35.42
C THR A 189 11.53 -30.06 -35.32
N GLY A 190 11.84 -29.46 -34.14
CA GLY A 190 12.91 -28.47 -33.94
C GLY A 190 12.46 -27.04 -34.19
N GLU A 191 11.23 -26.80 -34.59
CA GLU A 191 10.65 -25.47 -34.78
C GLU A 191 10.50 -24.76 -33.43
N ILE A 192 10.89 -23.49 -33.36
CA ILE A 192 10.78 -22.68 -32.16
C ILE A 192 9.60 -21.72 -32.31
N ILE A 193 8.57 -21.92 -31.46
CA ILE A 193 7.44 -21.03 -31.37
C ILE A 193 7.74 -19.93 -30.35
N LEU A 194 7.66 -18.69 -30.81
CA LEU A 194 7.98 -17.52 -29.96
C LEU A 194 6.92 -17.31 -28.89
N ASN A 195 7.35 -16.95 -27.70
CA ASN A 195 6.46 -16.64 -26.58
C ASN A 195 5.44 -15.55 -26.91
N SER A 196 5.83 -14.57 -27.73
CA SER A 196 4.95 -13.49 -28.21
C SER A 196 3.75 -13.99 -29.03
N GLU A 197 3.85 -15.16 -29.66
CA GLU A 197 2.76 -15.78 -30.38
C GLU A 197 1.81 -16.55 -29.46
N LEU A 198 2.34 -17.10 -28.37
CA LEU A 198 1.62 -17.92 -27.41
C LEU A 198 0.99 -17.13 -26.25
N THR A 199 1.32 -15.84 -26.14
CA THR A 199 0.88 -15.01 -25.04
C THR A 199 0.41 -13.62 -25.50
N LEU A 200 -0.52 -13.06 -24.72
CA LEU A 200 -0.89 -11.66 -24.84
C LEU A 200 0.14 -10.76 -24.15
N PRO A 201 0.31 -9.48 -24.59
CA PRO A 201 1.16 -8.53 -23.91
C PRO A 201 0.86 -8.45 -22.41
N PRO A 202 1.87 -8.35 -21.55
CA PRO A 202 1.66 -8.19 -20.13
C PRO A 202 0.91 -6.88 -19.86
N VAL A 203 0.03 -6.90 -18.87
CA VAL A 203 -0.64 -5.67 -18.43
C VAL A 203 0.37 -4.88 -17.60
N LYS A 204 0.55 -3.60 -17.92
CA LYS A 204 1.44 -2.70 -17.18
C LYS A 204 1.10 -2.71 -15.68
N PRO A 205 2.06 -2.93 -14.78
CA PRO A 205 1.86 -2.73 -13.35
C PRO A 205 1.42 -1.30 -13.05
N LEU A 206 0.48 -1.15 -12.13
CA LEU A 206 0.01 0.17 -11.68
C LEU A 206 0.77 0.60 -10.43
N SER A 207 0.88 1.92 -10.25
CA SER A 207 1.57 2.53 -9.12
C SER A 207 0.78 3.69 -8.51
N PHE A 208 0.88 3.82 -7.18
CA PHE A 208 0.29 4.89 -6.41
C PHE A 208 1.32 5.50 -5.48
N ALA A 209 1.50 6.82 -5.54
CA ALA A 209 2.31 7.57 -4.59
C ALA A 209 1.44 8.41 -3.66
N PHE A 210 1.68 8.27 -2.37
CA PHE A 210 1.13 9.11 -1.31
C PHE A 210 2.24 10.01 -0.76
N CYS A 211 2.11 11.32 -0.93
CA CYS A 211 2.99 12.32 -0.32
C CYS A 211 2.18 13.08 0.74
N SER A 212 2.59 12.93 2.01
CA SER A 212 2.02 13.62 3.16
C SER A 212 2.58 15.04 3.29
N ASP A 213 2.49 15.61 4.47
CA ASP A 213 3.01 16.94 4.81
C ASP A 213 4.46 17.12 4.40
N THR A 214 4.71 18.08 3.54
CA THR A 214 6.07 18.41 3.08
C THR A 214 6.16 19.84 2.60
N VAL A 215 7.28 20.49 2.84
CA VAL A 215 7.67 21.68 2.06
C VAL A 215 8.13 21.23 0.67
N TYR A 216 8.26 22.17 -0.26
CA TYR A 216 8.78 21.88 -1.60
C TYR A 216 10.08 21.07 -1.54
N LYS A 217 10.08 19.89 -2.14
CA LYS A 217 11.21 18.94 -2.15
C LYS A 217 11.37 18.31 -3.52
N PRO A 218 12.16 18.90 -4.42
CA PRO A 218 12.32 18.40 -5.78
C PRO A 218 12.98 17.01 -5.85
N ASP A 219 13.74 16.62 -4.82
CA ASP A 219 14.44 15.31 -4.77
C ASP A 219 13.48 14.10 -4.83
N ILE A 220 12.19 14.30 -4.53
CA ILE A 220 11.20 13.22 -4.63
C ILE A 220 10.70 13.01 -6.07
N ILE A 221 10.90 13.98 -6.96
CA ILE A 221 10.39 13.90 -8.35
C ILE A 221 10.83 12.61 -9.05
N PRO A 222 12.10 12.18 -8.99
CA PRO A 222 12.50 10.93 -9.62
C PRO A 222 11.80 9.70 -9.05
N ILE A 223 11.39 9.73 -7.77
CA ILE A 223 10.72 8.60 -7.09
C ILE A 223 9.25 8.50 -7.52
N ILE A 224 8.59 9.64 -7.71
CA ILE A 224 7.15 9.72 -8.04
C ILE A 224 6.89 9.92 -9.53
N ASN A 225 7.95 10.01 -10.34
CA ASN A 225 7.79 10.20 -11.78
C ASN A 225 7.07 9.01 -12.43
N ASN A 226 6.12 9.32 -13.33
CA ASN A 226 5.33 8.33 -14.06
C ASN A 226 4.48 7.38 -13.20
N VAL A 227 4.17 7.72 -11.94
CA VAL A 227 3.16 6.98 -11.17
C VAL A 227 1.78 7.16 -11.81
N ASP A 228 0.96 6.10 -11.75
CA ASP A 228 -0.37 6.13 -12.37
C ASP A 228 -1.36 6.96 -11.55
N LEU A 229 -1.16 7.06 -10.23
CA LEU A 229 -1.94 7.91 -9.33
C LEU A 229 -1.02 8.57 -8.30
N LEU A 230 -1.17 9.88 -8.12
CA LEU A 230 -0.47 10.67 -7.11
C LEU A 230 -1.47 11.35 -6.18
N TYR A 231 -1.33 11.15 -4.87
CA TYR A 231 -1.88 12.01 -3.85
C TYR A 231 -0.75 12.83 -3.23
N HIS A 232 -0.90 14.14 -3.21
CA HIS A 232 0.10 15.03 -2.62
C HIS A 232 -0.60 16.10 -1.79
N GLU A 233 -0.26 16.18 -0.51
CA GLU A 233 -0.75 17.26 0.34
C GLU A 233 -0.05 18.56 -0.02
N ALA A 234 -0.87 19.60 -0.19
CA ALA A 234 -0.39 20.96 -0.47
C ALA A 234 -0.79 21.87 0.69
N LEU A 235 0.12 22.09 1.61
CA LEU A 235 -0.09 23.06 2.68
C LEU A 235 0.11 24.47 2.13
N ARG A 236 -0.89 25.32 2.32
CA ARG A 236 -0.72 26.76 2.08
C ARG A 236 0.17 27.30 3.21
N GLN A 237 1.43 27.62 2.92
CA GLN A 237 2.23 28.38 3.85
C GLN A 237 1.57 29.77 4.00
N SER A 238 0.92 30.02 5.14
CA SER A 238 0.62 31.36 5.56
C SER A 238 1.94 31.98 6.02
N TRP A 239 2.46 32.90 5.25
CA TRP A 239 3.54 33.78 5.70
C TRP A 239 2.98 34.64 6.82
N PHE A 240 3.43 34.42 8.05
CA PHE A 240 3.36 35.35 9.16
C PHE A 240 4.75 35.90 9.40
#